data_0146069ce6382a647c1d9c5b8570e5eb
#
_entry.id   0146069ce6382a647c1d9c5b8570e5eb
#
_cell.length_a   1.000
_cell.length_b   1.000
_cell.length_c   1.000
_cell.angle_alpha   90.00
_cell.angle_beta   90.00
_cell.angle_gamma   90.00
#
_symmetry.space_group_name_H-M   'P 1'
#
loop_
_entity.id
_entity.type
_entity.pdbx_description
1 polymer ?
#
loop_
_entity_poly.entity_id
_entity_poly.type
_entity_poly.pdbx_seq_one_letter_code
_entity_poly.pdbx_strand_id
1 'polypeptide(L)'
;MGRVAGDALRALFREIPSPVAVVTVDVSGQAAGLTVDSFVPLSLEPPLVGLALRRHAALHELVREAGAFAVSVLASGQEHLAQHFARGVPPIALWTGIETSRGELGAPLLDGALGWLECRL
;
A
#
# COMPACT_ATOMS: atom_id res chain seq x y z
N MET A 1 -0.73 -5.52 33.69
CA MET A 1 -1.21 -4.91 32.45
C MET A 1 -2.22 -5.84 31.80
N GLY A 2 -3.39 -5.35 31.47
CA GLY A 2 -4.44 -6.13 30.87
C GLY A 2 -4.26 -6.31 29.37
N ARG A 3 -5.00 -7.25 28.80
CA ARG A 3 -5.09 -7.40 27.35
C ARG A 3 -6.11 -6.45 26.79
N VAL A 4 -5.84 -5.95 25.57
CA VAL A 4 -6.79 -5.16 24.81
C VAL A 4 -7.50 -6.09 23.85
N ALA A 5 -8.83 -6.08 23.87
CA ALA A 5 -9.61 -6.84 22.91
C ALA A 5 -9.44 -6.24 21.50
N GLY A 6 -9.44 -7.09 20.49
CA GLY A 6 -9.27 -6.66 19.11
C GLY A 6 -10.27 -5.58 18.68
N ASP A 7 -11.52 -5.71 19.11
CA ASP A 7 -12.55 -4.71 18.78
C ASP A 7 -12.30 -3.36 19.42
N ALA A 8 -11.83 -3.35 20.68
CA ALA A 8 -11.48 -2.12 21.37
C ALA A 8 -10.28 -1.43 20.73
N LEU A 9 -9.28 -2.22 20.33
CA LEU A 9 -8.11 -1.70 19.64
C LEU A 9 -8.49 -1.09 18.29
N ARG A 10 -9.34 -1.76 17.53
CA ARG A 10 -9.82 -1.26 16.24
C ARG A 10 -10.59 0.05 16.41
N ALA A 11 -11.47 0.13 17.43
CA ALA A 11 -12.22 1.35 17.73
C ALA A 11 -11.30 2.52 18.06
N LEU A 12 -10.25 2.28 18.84
CA LEU A 12 -9.26 3.31 19.15
C LEU A 12 -8.54 3.79 17.90
N PHE A 13 -8.07 2.89 17.05
CA PHE A 13 -7.32 3.26 15.86
C PHE A 13 -8.17 4.02 14.83
N ARG A 14 -9.49 3.84 14.83
CA ARG A 14 -10.38 4.64 13.98
C ARG A 14 -10.37 6.12 14.36
N GLU A 15 -10.09 6.42 15.63
CA GLU A 15 -10.02 7.81 16.13
C GLU A 15 -8.68 8.47 15.82
N ILE A 16 -7.66 7.68 15.42
CA ILE A 16 -6.32 8.18 15.17
C ILE A 16 -6.16 8.39 13.66
N PRO A 17 -5.95 9.63 13.20
CA PRO A 17 -5.66 9.86 11.78
C PRO A 17 -4.39 9.13 11.36
N SER A 18 -4.46 8.44 10.24
CA SER A 18 -3.30 7.77 9.64
C SER A 18 -3.33 7.96 8.14
N PRO A 19 -2.15 7.99 7.49
CA PRO A 19 -2.12 8.08 6.04
C PRO A 19 -2.68 6.80 5.43
N VAL A 20 -3.39 6.96 4.33
CA VAL A 20 -3.86 5.83 3.52
C VAL A 20 -3.00 5.78 2.28
N ALA A 21 -2.48 4.62 1.99
CA ALA A 21 -1.58 4.43 0.86
C ALA A 21 -1.95 3.17 0.09
N VAL A 22 -1.53 3.12 -1.17
CA VAL A 22 -1.63 1.91 -1.98
C VAL A 22 -0.20 1.41 -2.22
N VAL A 23 0.06 0.19 -1.79
CA VAL A 23 1.31 -0.51 -2.05
C VAL A 23 1.17 -1.23 -3.37
N THR A 24 2.10 -1.04 -4.27
CA THR A 24 2.09 -1.66 -5.59
C THR A 24 3.37 -2.43 -5.85
N VAL A 25 3.27 -3.41 -6.71
CA VAL A 25 4.38 -4.26 -7.08
C VAL A 25 4.20 -4.69 -8.54
N ASP A 26 5.30 -4.98 -9.21
CA ASP A 26 5.27 -5.58 -10.54
C ASP A 26 6.22 -6.78 -10.55
N VAL A 27 5.68 -7.95 -10.84
CA VAL A 27 6.46 -9.18 -10.98
C VAL A 27 6.31 -9.66 -12.41
N SER A 28 7.39 -9.53 -13.18
CA SER A 28 7.43 -10.02 -14.58
C SER A 28 6.28 -9.49 -15.45
N GLY A 29 5.94 -8.21 -15.29
CA GLY A 29 4.88 -7.57 -16.04
C GLY A 29 3.48 -7.70 -15.44
N GLN A 30 3.34 -8.43 -14.35
CA GLN A 30 2.08 -8.54 -13.62
C GLN A 30 2.10 -7.60 -12.43
N ALA A 31 1.27 -6.57 -12.49
CA ALA A 31 1.16 -5.58 -11.44
C ALA A 31 0.05 -5.95 -10.46
N ALA A 32 0.30 -5.69 -9.19
CA ALA A 32 -0.68 -5.85 -8.12
C ALA A 32 -0.64 -4.65 -7.20
N GLY A 33 -1.70 -4.45 -6.43
CA GLY A 33 -1.79 -3.35 -5.49
C GLY A 33 -2.75 -3.65 -4.36
N LEU A 34 -2.49 -3.04 -3.20
CA LEU A 34 -3.32 -3.22 -2.01
C LEU A 34 -3.31 -1.94 -1.20
N THR A 35 -4.48 -1.53 -0.72
CA THR A 35 -4.60 -0.40 0.19
C THR A 35 -4.12 -0.79 1.57
N VAL A 36 -3.29 0.07 2.17
CA VAL A 36 -2.77 -0.11 3.53
C VAL A 36 -2.94 1.17 4.32
N ASP A 37 -3.14 1.03 5.62
CA ASP A 37 -3.12 2.12 6.58
C ASP A 37 -2.04 1.93 7.66
N SER A 38 -1.21 0.92 7.49
CA SER A 38 -0.14 0.56 8.41
C SER A 38 1.21 1.19 8.05
N PHE A 39 1.23 2.08 7.08
CA PHE A 39 2.45 2.73 6.60
C PHE A 39 2.97 3.72 7.65
N VAL A 40 4.25 3.56 8.02
CA VAL A 40 4.90 4.43 9.01
C VAL A 40 6.34 4.74 8.62
N PRO A 41 6.83 5.95 8.91
CA PRO A 41 8.26 6.24 8.79
C PRO A 41 8.99 5.60 9.97
N LEU A 42 10.07 4.88 9.70
CA LEU A 42 10.90 4.25 10.73
C LEU A 42 12.17 5.04 10.98
N SER A 43 12.76 5.63 9.95
CA SER A 43 14.00 6.38 10.05
C SER A 43 14.09 7.36 8.89
N LEU A 44 14.71 8.51 9.13
CA LEU A 44 15.00 9.47 8.08
C LEU A 44 16.42 9.31 7.53
N GLU A 45 17.34 8.83 8.37
CA GLU A 45 18.75 8.66 8.00
C GLU A 45 19.29 7.35 8.60
N PRO A 46 19.32 6.26 7.82
CA PRO A 46 18.87 6.13 6.43
C PRO A 46 17.35 6.21 6.31
N PRO A 47 16.82 6.52 5.13
CA PRO A 47 15.37 6.58 4.94
C PRO A 47 14.77 5.18 4.95
N LEU A 48 13.97 4.89 5.96
CA LEU A 48 13.29 3.60 6.13
C LEU A 48 11.83 3.81 6.41
N VAL A 49 11.00 3.00 5.77
CA VAL A 49 9.57 2.96 6.03
C VAL A 49 9.16 1.53 6.37
N GLY A 50 8.09 1.41 7.13
CA GLY A 50 7.53 0.12 7.48
C GLY A 50 6.05 0.06 7.13
N LEU A 51 5.59 -1.14 6.84
CA LEU A 51 4.18 -1.42 6.66
C LEU A 51 3.93 -2.89 6.98
N ALA A 52 2.69 -3.21 7.33
CA ALA A 52 2.31 -4.58 7.65
C ALA A 52 1.44 -5.15 6.54
N LEU A 53 1.77 -6.34 6.10
CA LEU A 53 0.98 -7.13 5.15
C LEU A 53 0.65 -8.47 5.79
N ARG A 54 -0.59 -8.93 5.59
CA ARG A 54 -0.98 -10.26 6.07
C ARG A 54 -0.20 -11.33 5.32
N ARG A 55 0.26 -12.37 6.01
CA ARG A 55 1.04 -13.45 5.42
C ARG A 55 0.34 -14.15 4.25
N HIS A 56 -0.97 -14.30 4.35
CA HIS A 56 -1.78 -14.98 3.33
C HIS A 56 -2.29 -14.03 2.24
N ALA A 57 -1.96 -12.75 2.31
CA ALA A 57 -2.28 -11.84 1.22
C ALA A 57 -1.39 -12.13 0.01
N ALA A 58 -1.97 -12.15 -1.18
CA ALA A 58 -1.21 -12.39 -2.40
C ALA A 58 -0.07 -11.38 -2.56
N LEU A 59 -0.30 -10.14 -2.18
CA LEU A 59 0.70 -9.08 -2.28
C LEU A 59 1.95 -9.39 -1.44
N HIS A 60 1.79 -10.04 -0.30
CA HIS A 60 2.91 -10.40 0.58
C HIS A 60 3.96 -11.25 -0.18
N GLU A 61 3.51 -12.27 -0.89
CA GLU A 61 4.41 -13.10 -1.69
C GLU A 61 4.99 -12.34 -2.88
N LEU A 62 4.18 -11.53 -3.54
CA LEU A 62 4.63 -10.77 -4.70
C LEU A 62 5.70 -9.73 -4.33
N VAL A 63 5.56 -9.08 -3.18
CA VAL A 63 6.59 -8.14 -2.69
C VAL A 63 7.90 -8.88 -2.41
N ARG A 64 7.83 -10.05 -1.79
CA ARG A 64 9.03 -10.85 -1.53
C ARG A 64 9.70 -11.30 -2.81
N GLU A 65 8.92 -11.73 -3.79
CA GLU A 65 9.43 -12.19 -5.07
C GLU A 65 10.06 -11.04 -5.87
N ALA A 66 9.42 -9.87 -5.89
CA ALA A 66 9.93 -8.70 -6.60
C ALA A 66 11.14 -8.07 -5.91
N GLY A 67 11.20 -8.14 -4.59
CA GLY A 67 12.25 -7.49 -3.80
C GLY A 67 12.16 -5.97 -3.78
N ALA A 68 11.13 -5.39 -4.36
CA ALA A 68 10.90 -3.96 -4.44
C ALA A 68 9.40 -3.69 -4.57
N PHE A 69 9.00 -2.52 -4.14
CA PHE A 69 7.59 -2.10 -4.21
C PHE A 69 7.52 -0.57 -4.23
N ALA A 70 6.35 -0.06 -4.54
CA ALA A 70 6.10 1.38 -4.45
C ALA A 70 4.96 1.64 -3.47
N VAL A 71 4.98 2.82 -2.88
CA VAL A 71 3.93 3.31 -2.01
C VAL A 71 3.42 4.62 -2.61
N SER A 72 2.14 4.65 -2.97
CA SER A 72 1.46 5.89 -3.39
C SER A 72 0.63 6.37 -2.21
N VAL A 73 1.04 7.48 -1.61
CA VAL A 73 0.29 8.08 -0.50
C VAL A 73 -0.86 8.87 -1.12
N LEU A 74 -2.09 8.48 -0.79
CA LEU A 74 -3.26 9.04 -1.45
C LEU A 74 -3.53 10.47 -1.01
N ALA A 75 -3.93 11.29 -1.97
CA ALA A 75 -4.34 12.66 -1.73
C ALA A 75 -5.82 12.73 -1.35
N SER A 76 -6.23 13.88 -0.82
CA SER A 76 -7.64 14.18 -0.63
C SER A 76 -8.37 14.04 -1.97
N GLY A 77 -9.55 13.42 -1.93
CA GLY A 77 -10.33 13.16 -3.13
C GLY A 77 -10.04 11.84 -3.82
N GLN A 78 -9.12 11.04 -3.29
CA GLN A 78 -8.78 9.73 -3.85
C GLN A 78 -9.34 8.56 -3.05
N GLU A 79 -10.40 8.78 -2.28
CA GLU A 79 -11.04 7.73 -1.49
C GLU A 79 -11.51 6.56 -2.35
N HIS A 80 -11.93 6.84 -3.58
CA HIS A 80 -12.34 5.80 -4.53
C HIS A 80 -11.20 4.83 -4.87
N LEU A 81 -9.96 5.32 -4.92
CA LEU A 81 -8.80 4.46 -5.15
C LEU A 81 -8.50 3.59 -3.92
N ALA A 82 -8.62 4.17 -2.71
CA ALA A 82 -8.45 3.39 -1.49
C ALA A 82 -9.44 2.22 -1.44
N GLN A 83 -10.69 2.47 -1.77
CA GLN A 83 -11.72 1.44 -1.81
C GLN A 83 -11.46 0.41 -2.90
N HIS A 84 -11.05 0.87 -4.08
CA HIS A 84 -10.78 0.00 -5.23
C HIS A 84 -9.71 -1.05 -4.91
N PHE A 85 -8.58 -0.61 -4.33
CA PHE A 85 -7.48 -1.51 -4.01
C PHE A 85 -7.69 -2.31 -2.72
N ALA A 86 -8.74 -1.99 -1.95
CA ALA A 86 -9.11 -2.75 -0.75
C ALA A 86 -10.10 -3.88 -1.02
N ARG A 87 -10.83 -3.84 -2.15
CA ARG A 87 -11.96 -4.74 -2.40
C ARG A 87 -11.60 -6.10 -2.98
N GLY A 88 -10.34 -6.37 -3.24
CA GLY A 88 -9.95 -7.63 -3.85
C GLY A 88 -10.42 -7.77 -5.29
N VAL A 89 -10.36 -6.69 -6.07
CA VAL A 89 -10.70 -6.71 -7.50
C VAL A 89 -9.81 -7.72 -8.22
N PRO A 90 -10.38 -8.56 -9.12
CA PRO A 90 -9.56 -9.51 -9.88
C PRO A 90 -8.45 -8.82 -10.66
N PRO A 91 -7.29 -9.47 -10.82
CA PRO A 91 -6.13 -8.86 -11.50
C PRO A 91 -6.46 -8.29 -12.88
N ILE A 92 -7.31 -8.95 -13.63
CA ILE A 92 -7.70 -8.52 -14.98
C ILE A 92 -8.41 -7.16 -14.99
N ALA A 93 -9.10 -6.83 -13.89
CA ALA A 93 -9.88 -5.59 -13.78
C ALA A 93 -9.22 -4.56 -12.87
N LEU A 94 -8.16 -4.93 -12.15
CA LEU A 94 -7.58 -4.08 -11.12
C LEU A 94 -7.09 -2.75 -11.67
N TRP A 95 -6.48 -2.75 -12.84
CA TRP A 95 -5.84 -1.57 -13.43
C TRP A 95 -6.70 -0.86 -14.47
N THR A 96 -7.88 -1.39 -14.79
CA THR A 96 -8.77 -0.77 -15.76
C THR A 96 -9.22 0.60 -15.29
N GLY A 97 -8.93 1.63 -16.08
CA GLY A 97 -9.30 3.01 -15.75
C GLY A 97 -8.42 3.66 -14.68
N ILE A 98 -7.35 2.99 -14.24
CA ILE A 98 -6.41 3.53 -13.26
C ILE A 98 -5.20 4.10 -13.99
N GLU A 99 -5.00 5.40 -13.85
CA GLU A 99 -3.85 6.07 -14.45
C GLU A 99 -2.63 5.91 -13.56
N THR A 100 -1.54 5.45 -14.16
CA THR A 100 -0.28 5.21 -13.45
C THR A 100 0.90 5.65 -14.30
N SER A 101 2.03 5.84 -13.61
CA SER A 101 3.34 5.97 -14.24
C SER A 101 4.28 4.94 -13.62
N ARG A 102 5.49 4.83 -14.14
CA ARG A 102 6.50 3.91 -13.62
C ARG A 102 7.74 4.70 -13.26
N GLY A 103 8.27 4.43 -12.07
CA GLY A 103 9.54 4.97 -11.64
C GLY A 103 10.70 4.02 -11.94
N GLU A 104 11.80 4.18 -11.22
CA GLU A 104 13.02 3.41 -11.44
C GLU A 104 12.89 1.93 -11.08
N LEU A 105 12.06 1.60 -10.09
CA LEU A 105 11.90 0.22 -9.62
C LEU A 105 10.78 -0.54 -10.32
N GLY A 106 10.03 0.12 -11.20
CA GLY A 106 9.09 -0.54 -12.09
C GLY A 106 7.68 -0.75 -11.57
N ALA A 107 7.43 -0.64 -10.27
CA ALA A 107 6.08 -0.76 -9.73
C ALA A 107 5.21 0.44 -10.12
N PRO A 108 3.90 0.24 -10.32
CA PRO A 108 3.02 1.35 -10.69
C PRO A 108 2.95 2.45 -9.63
N LEU A 109 3.05 3.69 -10.07
CA LEU A 109 2.83 4.88 -9.25
C LEU A 109 1.48 5.47 -9.64
N LEU A 110 0.58 5.67 -8.68
CA LEU A 110 -0.77 6.17 -8.95
C LEU A 110 -0.75 7.67 -9.24
N ASP A 111 -1.35 8.06 -10.34
CA ASP A 111 -1.45 9.48 -10.69
C ASP A 111 -2.26 10.26 -9.66
N GLY A 112 -1.86 11.51 -9.40
CA GLY A 112 -2.56 12.40 -8.50
C GLY A 112 -2.33 12.15 -7.02
N ALA A 113 -1.48 11.20 -6.65
CA ALA A 113 -1.16 10.92 -5.25
C ALA A 113 -0.46 12.13 -4.60
N LEU A 114 -0.55 12.20 -3.27
CA LEU A 114 0.17 13.21 -2.50
C LEU A 114 1.68 13.08 -2.68
N GLY A 115 2.16 11.84 -2.78
CA GLY A 115 3.56 11.54 -3.00
C GLY A 115 3.77 10.05 -3.23
N TRP A 116 4.96 9.70 -3.67
CA TRP A 116 5.32 8.32 -3.97
C TRP A 116 6.65 7.99 -3.32
N LEU A 117 6.78 6.74 -2.90
CA LEU A 117 8.05 6.16 -2.46
C LEU A 117 8.29 4.90 -3.25
N GLU A 118 9.51 4.73 -3.73
CA GLU A 118 9.96 3.47 -4.29
C GLU A 118 10.91 2.82 -3.29
N CYS A 119 10.62 1.60 -2.91
CA CYS A 119 11.26 0.93 -1.80
C CYS A 119 11.86 -0.40 -2.23
N ARG A 120 13.03 -0.71 -1.66
CA ARG A 120 13.61 -2.06 -1.72
C ARG A 120 13.35 -2.77 -0.41
N LEU A 121 13.03 -4.04 -0.51
CA LEU A 121 12.77 -4.88 0.66
C LEU A 121 14.06 -5.17 1.40
#